data_1475279dd682c42e35baae378ab82a8b
#
_entry.id   1475279dd682c42e35baae378ab82a8b
#
_cell.length_a   1.000
_cell.length_b   1.000
_cell.length_c   1.000
_cell.angle_alpha   90.00
_cell.angle_beta   90.00
_cell.angle_gamma   90.00
#
_symmetry.space_group_name_H-M   'P 1'
#
loop_
_entity.id
_entity.type
_entity.pdbx_description
1 polymer ?
#
loop_
_entity_poly.entity_id
_entity_poly.type
_entity_poly.pdbx_seq_one_letter_code
_entity_poly.pdbx_strand_id
1 'polypeptide(L)'
;LNKRIELNLNLKLERSGAYVVSQSQFKITVEDGTMIEVKVDKAKKNTIGIIHLFHGMAEHMDRYDELVNALNIQGYDVLRHNHRGHGKDIDEVERGHFESMSQIADDAYEIVETLYGTELIVPYVVLGHSMGSIIARLFVMRYPEFANGLILTGTGMFPKWKGVPATFALKLITMILGKRRRVNWVNKLVNKSFNKRIDNPLTESDWISTRRDEVEKFVKDEYCGFKVSNQLIYQTVKFMMLTIEPKCLDKLNKQLPILLISGKEDPFGDYGKGIKQLGKLYKKSGIKHITVQLYKNKRHEILFEDDYQTTWQHMFEWIEKQILKKNKVSE
;
A
#
# COMPACT_ATOMS: atom_id res chain seq x y z
N LEU A 1 8.72 21.95 -15.98
CA LEU A 1 8.63 20.46 -15.99
C LEU A 1 10.02 19.79 -15.90
N ASN A 2 11.08 20.42 -16.46
CA ASN A 2 12.41 19.78 -16.59
C ASN A 2 13.27 19.72 -15.31
N LYS A 3 12.82 20.21 -14.15
CA LYS A 3 13.60 20.21 -12.90
C LYS A 3 13.18 19.13 -11.87
N ARG A 4 12.09 18.39 -12.14
CA ARG A 4 11.52 17.44 -11.16
C ARG A 4 12.01 16.00 -11.28
N ILE A 5 12.71 15.66 -12.37
CA ILE A 5 13.16 14.29 -12.60
C ILE A 5 14.67 14.32 -12.68
N GLU A 6 15.36 13.88 -11.64
CA GLU A 6 16.79 13.56 -11.74
C GLU A 6 16.93 12.20 -12.41
N LEU A 7 17.25 12.28 -13.67
CA LEU A 7 17.35 11.15 -14.56
C LEU A 7 18.80 10.91 -14.95
N ASN A 8 19.35 9.83 -14.50
CA ASN A 8 20.38 9.11 -15.26
C ASN A 8 19.71 8.40 -16.46
N LEU A 9 18.98 9.13 -17.33
CA LEU A 9 18.00 8.56 -18.22
C LEU A 9 18.00 9.06 -19.63
N ASN A 10 17.89 8.10 -20.55
CA ASN A 10 17.45 8.31 -21.92
C ASN A 10 15.91 8.38 -21.96
N LEU A 11 15.32 9.50 -21.54
CA LEU A 11 13.92 9.79 -21.82
C LEU A 11 13.77 10.25 -23.26
N LYS A 12 13.02 9.54 -24.06
CA LYS A 12 12.53 10.04 -25.34
C LYS A 12 11.15 10.65 -25.12
N LEU A 13 11.01 11.94 -25.46
CA LEU A 13 9.73 12.61 -25.55
C LEU A 13 8.97 12.02 -26.74
N GLU A 14 7.82 11.40 -26.53
CA GLU A 14 6.92 11.08 -27.60
C GLU A 14 6.12 12.30 -28.05
N ARG A 15 5.59 12.26 -29.29
CA ARG A 15 4.76 13.35 -29.86
C ARG A 15 3.50 13.66 -29.05
N SER A 16 3.10 12.79 -28.15
CA SER A 16 1.98 12.95 -27.21
C SER A 16 2.31 13.81 -25.99
N GLY A 17 3.59 14.23 -25.79
CA GLY A 17 4.03 14.93 -24.58
C GLY A 17 4.28 14.02 -23.36
N ALA A 18 4.06 12.72 -23.47
CA ALA A 18 4.38 11.76 -22.44
C ALA A 18 5.83 11.29 -22.51
N TYR A 19 6.47 11.05 -21.37
CA TYR A 19 7.83 10.52 -21.33
C TYR A 19 7.81 9.00 -21.48
N VAL A 20 8.56 8.45 -22.43
CA VAL A 20 8.80 7.00 -22.50
C VAL A 20 9.96 6.68 -21.56
N VAL A 21 9.65 5.98 -20.50
CA VAL A 21 10.63 5.52 -19.51
C VAL A 21 11.36 4.30 -20.09
N SER A 22 12.62 4.47 -20.46
CA SER A 22 13.48 3.37 -20.93
C SER A 22 14.17 2.62 -19.79
N GLN A 23 14.18 3.17 -18.57
CA GLN A 23 14.73 2.56 -17.36
C GLN A 23 13.60 2.26 -16.38
N SER A 24 13.74 1.13 -15.68
CA SER A 24 12.76 0.68 -14.70
C SER A 24 12.87 1.39 -13.33
N GLN A 25 13.95 2.12 -13.05
CA GLN A 25 14.21 2.74 -11.74
C GLN A 25 14.83 4.13 -11.85
N PHE A 26 14.30 5.09 -11.10
CA PHE A 26 14.74 6.50 -11.09
C PHE A 26 14.24 7.21 -9.82
N LYS A 27 14.62 8.48 -9.64
CA LYS A 27 14.11 9.32 -8.54
C LYS A 27 13.26 10.46 -9.09
N ILE A 28 12.13 10.72 -8.45
CA ILE A 28 11.27 11.89 -8.73
C ILE A 28 11.39 12.85 -7.56
N THR A 29 11.66 14.12 -7.86
CA THR A 29 11.63 15.19 -6.86
C THR A 29 10.20 15.71 -6.73
N VAL A 30 9.58 15.49 -5.57
CA VAL A 30 8.24 15.98 -5.24
C VAL A 30 8.26 17.44 -4.78
N GLU A 31 7.09 18.05 -4.57
CA GLU A 31 6.90 19.48 -4.35
C GLU A 31 7.80 20.07 -3.25
N ASP A 32 8.00 19.35 -2.15
CA ASP A 32 8.84 19.81 -1.03
C ASP A 32 10.35 19.59 -1.22
N GLY A 33 10.77 19.14 -2.42
CA GLY A 33 12.16 18.88 -2.76
C GLY A 33 12.66 17.48 -2.37
N THR A 34 11.83 16.63 -1.76
CA THR A 34 12.20 15.25 -1.43
C THR A 34 12.32 14.41 -2.71
N MET A 35 13.38 13.60 -2.79
CA MET A 35 13.57 12.63 -3.86
C MET A 35 12.95 11.28 -3.46
N ILE A 36 11.99 10.81 -4.24
CA ILE A 36 11.33 9.52 -4.06
C ILE A 36 11.84 8.53 -5.11
N GLU A 37 12.28 7.36 -4.66
CA GLU A 37 12.68 6.27 -5.53
C GLU A 37 11.45 5.60 -6.15
N VAL A 38 11.44 5.49 -7.49
CA VAL A 38 10.30 5.02 -8.28
C VAL A 38 10.75 3.98 -9.28
N LYS A 39 9.93 2.97 -9.51
CA LYS A 39 10.08 1.99 -10.60
C LYS A 39 8.82 1.97 -11.46
N VAL A 40 9.04 1.85 -12.75
CA VAL A 40 8.00 1.55 -13.74
C VAL A 40 8.37 0.27 -14.46
N ASP A 41 7.60 -0.77 -14.22
CA ASP A 41 7.78 -2.07 -14.85
C ASP A 41 6.72 -2.22 -15.94
N LYS A 42 7.17 -2.23 -17.21
CA LYS A 42 6.28 -2.25 -18.35
C LYS A 42 5.64 -3.60 -18.61
N ALA A 43 4.39 -3.58 -19.05
CA ALA A 43 3.69 -4.77 -19.53
C ALA A 43 4.49 -5.51 -20.61
N LYS A 44 4.41 -6.85 -20.61
CA LYS A 44 5.06 -7.71 -21.63
C LYS A 44 4.26 -7.81 -22.94
N LYS A 45 3.14 -7.12 -23.02
CA LYS A 45 2.24 -7.00 -24.17
C LYS A 45 1.60 -5.61 -24.14
N ASN A 46 0.63 -5.32 -25.02
CA ASN A 46 -0.07 -4.05 -25.01
C ASN A 46 -0.62 -3.75 -23.60
N THR A 47 -0.33 -2.56 -23.10
CA THR A 47 -0.77 -2.11 -21.77
C THR A 47 -2.30 -1.96 -21.74
N ILE A 48 -2.93 -2.69 -20.82
CA ILE A 48 -4.40 -2.66 -20.62
C ILE A 48 -4.80 -1.94 -19.32
N GLY A 49 -3.83 -1.53 -18.51
CA GLY A 49 -4.03 -0.79 -17.28
C GLY A 49 -2.72 -0.54 -16.53
N ILE A 50 -2.77 0.35 -15.56
CA ILE A 50 -1.65 0.67 -14.66
C ILE A 50 -2.02 0.22 -13.26
N ILE A 51 -1.14 -0.54 -12.61
CA ILE A 51 -1.25 -0.89 -11.18
C ILE A 51 -0.23 -0.06 -10.40
N HIS A 52 -0.69 0.80 -9.49
CA HIS A 52 0.20 1.53 -8.59
C HIS A 52 0.28 0.83 -7.25
N LEU A 53 1.43 0.27 -6.91
CA LEU A 53 1.66 -0.56 -5.74
C LEU A 53 2.24 0.27 -4.59
N PHE A 54 1.57 0.22 -3.42
CA PHE A 54 1.95 0.86 -2.17
C PHE A 54 2.34 -0.22 -1.16
N HIS A 55 3.63 -0.32 -0.85
CA HIS A 55 4.17 -1.32 0.07
C HIS A 55 3.82 -1.05 1.54
N GLY A 56 4.08 -2.02 2.42
CA GLY A 56 3.78 -1.94 3.85
C GLY A 56 4.84 -1.21 4.69
N MET A 57 4.67 -1.27 6.01
CA MET A 57 5.58 -0.70 6.99
C MET A 57 6.86 -1.53 7.09
N ALA A 58 8.00 -0.87 7.16
CA ALA A 58 9.31 -1.50 7.33
C ALA A 58 9.59 -2.58 6.30
N GLU A 59 9.30 -2.28 5.04
CA GLU A 59 9.63 -3.07 3.86
C GLU A 59 9.90 -2.13 2.66
N HIS A 60 10.08 -2.66 1.47
CA HIS A 60 10.36 -1.88 0.27
C HIS A 60 9.71 -2.46 -0.99
N MET A 61 9.65 -1.65 -2.05
CA MET A 61 8.95 -1.99 -3.29
C MET A 61 9.49 -3.23 -4.02
N ASP A 62 10.78 -3.60 -3.84
CA ASP A 62 11.40 -4.72 -4.56
C ASP A 62 10.91 -6.09 -4.10
N ARG A 63 10.32 -6.18 -2.90
CA ARG A 63 9.72 -7.43 -2.41
C ARG A 63 8.61 -7.96 -3.30
N TYR A 64 8.05 -7.11 -4.13
CA TYR A 64 6.92 -7.42 -5.01
C TYR A 64 7.32 -7.83 -6.42
N ASP A 65 8.63 -8.03 -6.71
CA ASP A 65 9.14 -8.31 -8.07
C ASP A 65 8.44 -9.50 -8.74
N GLU A 66 8.12 -10.56 -8.01
CA GLU A 66 7.43 -11.74 -8.53
C GLU A 66 5.97 -11.42 -8.93
N LEU A 67 5.24 -10.70 -8.08
CA LEU A 67 3.88 -10.22 -8.39
C LEU A 67 3.90 -9.25 -9.56
N VAL A 68 4.87 -8.33 -9.60
CA VAL A 68 5.05 -7.37 -10.69
C VAL A 68 5.24 -8.10 -12.02
N ASN A 69 6.11 -9.12 -12.05
CA ASN A 69 6.32 -9.93 -13.25
C ASN A 69 5.02 -10.62 -13.72
N ALA A 70 4.23 -11.15 -12.78
CA ALA A 70 2.93 -11.74 -13.09
C ALA A 70 1.93 -10.72 -13.65
N LEU A 71 1.86 -9.52 -13.08
CA LEU A 71 1.03 -8.41 -13.57
C LEU A 71 1.46 -7.96 -14.99
N ASN A 72 2.78 -7.84 -15.24
CA ASN A 72 3.30 -7.48 -16.55
C ASN A 72 2.95 -8.53 -17.64
N ILE A 73 2.94 -9.83 -17.28
CA ILE A 73 2.48 -10.90 -18.17
C ILE A 73 0.99 -10.75 -18.49
N GLN A 74 0.17 -10.30 -17.53
CA GLN A 74 -1.25 -10.03 -17.74
C GLN A 74 -1.52 -8.80 -18.61
N GLY A 75 -0.53 -7.91 -18.80
CA GLY A 75 -0.64 -6.70 -19.60
C GLY A 75 -0.79 -5.42 -18.78
N TYR A 76 -0.47 -5.44 -17.50
CA TYR A 76 -0.45 -4.23 -16.69
C TYR A 76 0.96 -3.64 -16.64
N ASP A 77 1.07 -2.32 -16.81
CA ASP A 77 2.21 -1.57 -16.31
C ASP A 77 2.12 -1.52 -14.79
N VAL A 78 3.25 -1.68 -14.10
CA VAL A 78 3.29 -1.52 -12.64
C VAL A 78 4.14 -0.32 -12.26
N LEU A 79 3.49 0.65 -11.63
CA LEU A 79 4.14 1.78 -10.97
C LEU A 79 4.33 1.42 -9.50
N ARG A 80 5.53 1.59 -8.99
CA ARG A 80 5.82 1.39 -7.57
C ARG A 80 6.88 2.37 -7.10
N HIS A 81 6.81 2.76 -5.82
CA HIS A 81 7.76 3.69 -5.22
C HIS A 81 8.04 3.28 -3.78
N ASN A 82 9.20 3.65 -3.28
CA ASN A 82 9.48 3.54 -1.85
C ASN A 82 8.86 4.73 -1.12
N HIS A 83 8.01 4.47 -0.13
CA HIS A 83 7.47 5.52 0.73
C HIS A 83 8.59 6.24 1.50
N ARG A 84 8.38 7.50 1.87
CA ARG A 84 9.32 8.23 2.74
C ARG A 84 9.73 7.38 3.93
N GLY A 85 11.00 7.38 4.27
CA GLY A 85 11.55 6.56 5.34
C GLY A 85 11.77 5.07 4.99
N HIS A 86 11.58 4.67 3.74
CA HIS A 86 11.70 3.29 3.27
C HIS A 86 12.58 3.19 2.02
N GLY A 87 13.06 1.98 1.74
CA GLY A 87 13.92 1.69 0.58
C GLY A 87 15.40 1.57 0.94
N LYS A 88 16.20 1.30 -0.10
CA LYS A 88 17.64 1.03 0.05
C LYS A 88 18.46 2.31 0.14
N ASP A 89 18.11 3.31 -0.67
CA ASP A 89 18.85 4.57 -0.85
C ASP A 89 18.43 5.66 0.14
N ILE A 90 18.11 5.29 1.38
CA ILE A 90 17.70 6.25 2.40
C ILE A 90 18.70 6.28 3.55
N ASP A 91 18.99 7.49 4.05
CA ASP A 91 19.84 7.67 5.22
C ASP A 91 19.28 6.95 6.45
N GLU A 92 20.15 6.35 7.24
CA GLU A 92 19.77 5.60 8.44
C GLU A 92 18.98 6.47 9.44
N VAL A 93 19.23 7.79 9.48
CA VAL A 93 18.50 8.74 10.32
C VAL A 93 17.03 8.88 9.89
N GLU A 94 16.77 8.84 8.57
CA GLU A 94 15.43 8.93 8.00
C GLU A 94 14.71 7.58 7.94
N ARG A 95 15.43 6.46 7.98
CA ARG A 95 14.86 5.10 7.91
C ARG A 95 13.76 4.90 8.96
N GLY A 96 12.59 4.46 8.53
CA GLY A 96 11.44 4.22 9.41
C GLY A 96 10.79 5.48 9.98
N HIS A 97 10.97 6.64 9.31
CA HIS A 97 10.35 7.89 9.72
C HIS A 97 9.69 8.62 8.56
N PHE A 98 8.53 9.20 8.83
CA PHE A 98 7.89 10.25 8.03
C PHE A 98 7.03 11.14 8.94
N GLU A 99 6.85 12.39 8.54
CA GLU A 99 6.08 13.36 9.33
C GLU A 99 4.56 13.18 9.17
N SER A 100 4.09 12.91 7.95
CA SER A 100 2.67 12.84 7.64
C SER A 100 2.34 11.78 6.59
N MET A 101 1.35 10.94 6.88
CA MET A 101 0.81 9.99 5.90
C MET A 101 0.06 10.70 4.77
N SER A 102 -0.50 11.89 5.01
CA SER A 102 -1.13 12.68 3.94
C SER A 102 -0.12 13.08 2.88
N GLN A 103 1.09 13.45 3.29
CA GLN A 103 2.17 13.79 2.38
C GLN A 103 2.57 12.60 1.50
N ILE A 104 2.62 11.37 2.04
CA ILE A 104 2.91 10.18 1.23
C ILE A 104 1.81 9.94 0.18
N ALA A 105 0.56 10.20 0.51
CA ALA A 105 -0.53 10.11 -0.47
C ALA A 105 -0.43 11.18 -1.56
N ASP A 106 0.05 12.38 -1.20
CA ASP A 106 0.30 13.47 -2.15
C ASP A 106 1.53 13.15 -3.03
N ASP A 107 2.61 12.62 -2.46
CA ASP A 107 3.77 12.13 -3.21
C ASP A 107 3.35 11.10 -4.27
N ALA A 108 2.49 10.15 -3.91
CA ALA A 108 2.00 9.14 -4.85
C ALA A 108 1.20 9.75 -6.00
N TYR A 109 0.42 10.82 -5.74
CA TYR A 109 -0.28 11.56 -6.79
C TYR A 109 0.70 12.32 -7.68
N GLU A 110 1.66 13.06 -7.12
CA GLU A 110 2.66 13.79 -7.89
C GLU A 110 3.51 12.85 -8.78
N ILE A 111 3.84 11.65 -8.28
CA ILE A 111 4.58 10.63 -9.05
C ILE A 111 3.78 10.21 -10.28
N VAL A 112 2.51 9.84 -10.12
CA VAL A 112 1.73 9.37 -11.27
C VAL A 112 1.39 10.51 -12.22
N GLU A 113 1.10 11.71 -11.71
CA GLU A 113 0.89 12.91 -12.52
C GLU A 113 2.14 13.27 -13.34
N THR A 114 3.33 13.19 -12.73
CA THR A 114 4.60 13.48 -13.41
C THR A 114 4.88 12.48 -14.55
N LEU A 115 4.54 11.21 -14.36
CA LEU A 115 4.87 10.14 -15.32
C LEU A 115 3.82 9.96 -16.42
N TYR A 116 2.55 10.15 -16.09
CA TYR A 116 1.44 9.81 -16.98
C TYR A 116 0.49 10.98 -17.24
N GLY A 117 0.67 12.12 -16.56
CA GLY A 117 -0.26 13.25 -16.63
C GLY A 117 -1.51 13.04 -15.78
N THR A 118 -2.46 13.96 -15.92
CA THR A 118 -3.74 13.95 -15.20
C THR A 118 -4.83 13.15 -15.90
N GLU A 119 -4.69 12.92 -17.21
CA GLU A 119 -5.63 12.15 -18.04
C GLU A 119 -4.99 10.84 -18.47
N LEU A 120 -5.38 9.75 -17.78
CA LEU A 120 -4.85 8.42 -18.07
C LEU A 120 -5.66 7.74 -19.17
N ILE A 121 -4.97 7.24 -20.21
CA ILE A 121 -5.60 6.59 -21.37
C ILE A 121 -6.09 5.17 -21.03
N VAL A 122 -5.52 4.55 -20.00
CA VAL A 122 -5.87 3.20 -19.54
C VAL A 122 -6.29 3.23 -18.07
N PRO A 123 -7.09 2.27 -17.61
CA PRO A 123 -7.51 2.19 -16.22
C PRO A 123 -6.34 2.20 -15.24
N TYR A 124 -6.46 2.96 -14.17
CA TYR A 124 -5.51 3.07 -13.09
C TYR A 124 -6.06 2.46 -11.80
N VAL A 125 -5.34 1.49 -11.25
CA VAL A 125 -5.73 0.73 -10.07
C VAL A 125 -4.68 0.92 -8.97
N VAL A 126 -5.13 1.29 -7.78
CA VAL A 126 -4.26 1.39 -6.61
C VAL A 126 -4.29 0.07 -5.84
N LEU A 127 -3.13 -0.54 -5.65
CA LEU A 127 -2.93 -1.74 -4.83
C LEU A 127 -2.11 -1.38 -3.59
N GLY A 128 -2.71 -1.45 -2.41
CA GLY A 128 -2.01 -1.18 -1.15
C GLY A 128 -1.94 -2.39 -0.23
N HIS A 129 -0.75 -2.66 0.33
CA HIS A 129 -0.52 -3.69 1.33
C HIS A 129 -0.26 -3.09 2.71
N SER A 130 -0.88 -3.64 3.77
CA SER A 130 -0.61 -3.27 5.16
C SER A 130 -0.72 -1.74 5.41
N MET A 131 0.34 -1.07 5.85
CA MET A 131 0.41 0.40 5.94
C MET A 131 0.10 1.05 4.58
N GLY A 132 0.63 0.52 3.49
CA GLY A 132 0.33 0.99 2.13
C GLY A 132 -1.16 0.92 1.79
N SER A 133 -1.92 -0.02 2.38
CA SER A 133 -3.37 -0.07 2.23
C SER A 133 -4.09 1.12 2.89
N ILE A 134 -3.54 1.66 3.98
CA ILE A 134 -4.07 2.86 4.65
C ILE A 134 -3.75 4.10 3.82
N ILE A 135 -2.53 4.16 3.26
CA ILE A 135 -2.12 5.22 2.32
C ILE A 135 -3.01 5.20 1.07
N ALA A 136 -3.27 4.01 0.51
CA ALA A 136 -4.14 3.82 -0.65
C ALA A 136 -5.59 4.29 -0.38
N ARG A 137 -6.13 3.99 0.81
CA ARG A 137 -7.44 4.51 1.26
C ARG A 137 -7.45 6.03 1.32
N LEU A 138 -6.40 6.63 1.86
CA LEU A 138 -6.25 8.08 1.94
C LEU A 138 -6.09 8.71 0.55
N PHE A 139 -5.31 8.08 -0.34
CA PHE A 139 -5.12 8.50 -1.72
C PHE A 139 -6.45 8.65 -2.46
N VAL A 140 -7.28 7.59 -2.47
CA VAL A 140 -8.58 7.64 -3.18
C VAL A 140 -9.61 8.56 -2.52
N MET A 141 -9.41 8.98 -1.27
CA MET A 141 -10.23 10.00 -0.59
C MET A 141 -9.78 11.42 -0.93
N ARG A 142 -8.51 11.61 -1.25
CA ARG A 142 -7.95 12.92 -1.64
C ARG A 142 -8.10 13.17 -3.14
N TYR A 143 -8.01 12.11 -3.93
CA TYR A 143 -8.09 12.11 -5.40
C TYR A 143 -9.17 11.14 -5.89
N PRO A 144 -10.47 11.41 -5.58
CA PRO A 144 -11.54 10.43 -5.73
C PRO A 144 -11.85 10.03 -7.17
N GLU A 145 -11.55 10.90 -8.14
CA GLU A 145 -11.80 10.64 -9.56
C GLU A 145 -10.61 10.02 -10.30
N PHE A 146 -9.48 9.89 -9.61
CA PHE A 146 -8.26 9.48 -10.28
C PHE A 146 -8.13 7.96 -10.45
N ALA A 147 -8.62 7.17 -9.48
CA ALA A 147 -8.50 5.72 -9.50
C ALA A 147 -9.77 5.05 -10.06
N ASN A 148 -9.58 4.05 -10.92
CA ASN A 148 -10.64 3.21 -11.46
C ASN A 148 -10.87 1.95 -10.60
N GLY A 149 -9.99 1.64 -9.65
CA GLY A 149 -10.12 0.53 -8.73
C GLY A 149 -9.20 0.65 -7.53
N LEU A 150 -9.62 0.05 -6.41
CA LEU A 150 -8.84 0.01 -5.17
C LEU A 150 -8.75 -1.43 -4.66
N ILE A 151 -7.52 -1.92 -4.49
CA ILE A 151 -7.23 -3.24 -3.94
C ILE A 151 -6.47 -3.06 -2.63
N LEU A 152 -7.00 -3.60 -1.54
CA LEU A 152 -6.42 -3.52 -0.21
C LEU A 152 -6.10 -4.91 0.31
N THR A 153 -4.81 -5.20 0.48
CA THR A 153 -4.33 -6.49 1.00
C THR A 153 -3.75 -6.32 2.40
N GLY A 154 -4.00 -7.29 3.28
CA GLY A 154 -3.52 -7.20 4.67
C GLY A 154 -3.93 -5.88 5.35
N THR A 155 -5.07 -5.30 4.97
CA THR A 155 -5.54 -4.03 5.55
C THR A 155 -6.13 -4.24 6.94
N GLY A 156 -6.20 -3.17 7.73
CA GLY A 156 -6.72 -3.22 9.09
C GLY A 156 -7.84 -2.23 9.38
N MET A 157 -8.62 -2.57 10.40
CA MET A 157 -9.57 -1.66 11.03
C MET A 157 -9.67 -2.00 12.52
N PHE A 158 -9.45 -1.03 13.38
CA PHE A 158 -9.75 -1.18 14.79
C PHE A 158 -11.14 -0.63 15.12
N PRO A 159 -11.92 -1.30 15.98
CA PRO A 159 -13.13 -0.71 16.53
C PRO A 159 -12.79 0.55 17.33
N LYS A 160 -13.69 1.56 17.30
CA LYS A 160 -13.42 2.89 17.90
C LYS A 160 -12.98 2.81 19.35
N TRP A 161 -13.54 1.90 20.13
CA TRP A 161 -13.21 1.75 21.55
C TRP A 161 -11.75 1.29 21.81
N LYS A 162 -11.12 0.63 20.83
CA LYS A 162 -9.68 0.30 20.87
C LYS A 162 -8.82 1.35 20.18
N GLY A 163 -9.24 1.78 19.00
CA GLY A 163 -8.45 2.64 18.13
C GLY A 163 -8.30 4.07 18.67
N VAL A 164 -9.36 4.65 19.24
CA VAL A 164 -9.31 6.02 19.79
C VAL A 164 -8.34 6.12 20.97
N PRO A 165 -8.42 5.29 22.01
CA PRO A 165 -7.44 5.31 23.10
C PRO A 165 -6.00 5.01 22.64
N ALA A 166 -5.82 4.07 21.71
CA ALA A 166 -4.50 3.76 21.15
C ALA A 166 -3.90 4.96 20.40
N THR A 167 -4.70 5.65 19.60
CA THR A 167 -4.27 6.87 18.89
C THR A 167 -3.86 7.97 19.87
N PHE A 168 -4.64 8.16 20.95
CA PHE A 168 -4.33 9.15 21.98
C PHE A 168 -3.03 8.81 22.73
N ALA A 169 -2.87 7.56 23.15
CA ALA A 169 -1.66 7.09 23.83
C ALA A 169 -0.42 7.25 22.93
N LEU A 170 -0.50 6.87 21.66
CA LEU A 170 0.60 7.04 20.71
C LEU A 170 0.92 8.52 20.44
N LYS A 171 -0.09 9.38 20.43
CA LYS A 171 0.11 10.84 20.34
C LYS A 171 0.90 11.36 21.53
N LEU A 172 0.55 10.96 22.76
CA LEU A 172 1.28 11.35 23.97
C LEU A 172 2.70 10.82 23.98
N ILE A 173 2.91 9.55 23.63
CA ILE A 173 4.24 8.95 23.49
C ILE A 173 5.09 9.76 22.49
N THR A 174 4.51 10.09 21.35
CA THR A 174 5.20 10.86 20.29
C THR A 174 5.54 12.29 20.78
N MET A 175 4.66 12.92 21.53
CA MET A 175 4.90 14.27 22.09
C MET A 175 5.97 14.26 23.20
N ILE A 176 5.93 13.28 24.11
CA ILE A 176 6.82 13.22 25.28
C ILE A 176 8.19 12.67 24.92
N LEU A 177 8.23 11.57 24.16
CA LEU A 177 9.48 10.87 23.84
C LEU A 177 10.11 11.34 22.51
N GLY A 178 9.41 12.15 21.74
CA GLY A 178 9.86 12.71 20.46
C GLY A 178 9.40 11.89 19.23
N LYS A 179 9.12 12.60 18.16
CA LYS A 179 8.60 12.05 16.90
C LYS A 179 9.54 11.04 16.25
N ARG A 180 10.83 11.37 16.13
CA ARG A 180 11.86 10.57 15.44
C ARG A 180 12.40 9.41 16.27
N ARG A 181 12.11 9.38 17.57
CA ARG A 181 12.56 8.29 18.45
C ARG A 181 11.94 6.95 18.01
N ARG A 182 12.78 5.93 17.93
CA ARG A 182 12.41 4.53 17.67
C ARG A 182 12.40 3.78 19.01
N VAL A 183 11.30 3.94 19.75
CA VAL A 183 11.21 3.40 21.11
C VAL A 183 11.06 1.89 21.08
N ASN A 184 12.07 1.17 21.58
CA ASN A 184 12.18 -0.27 21.45
C ASN A 184 10.98 -1.03 22.05
N TRP A 185 10.50 -0.64 23.23
CA TRP A 185 9.39 -1.32 23.88
C TRP A 185 8.05 -1.12 23.13
N VAL A 186 7.87 0.02 22.44
CA VAL A 186 6.68 0.26 21.60
C VAL A 186 6.67 -0.68 20.40
N ASN A 187 7.80 -0.76 19.67
CA ASN A 187 7.93 -1.66 18.53
C ASN A 187 7.75 -3.14 18.96
N LYS A 188 8.38 -3.55 20.07
CA LYS A 188 8.22 -4.90 20.62
C LYS A 188 6.78 -5.21 21.05
N LEU A 189 6.07 -4.24 21.65
CA LEU A 189 4.69 -4.43 22.08
C LEU A 189 3.76 -4.67 20.87
N VAL A 190 3.96 -3.93 19.77
CA VAL A 190 3.20 -4.10 18.53
C VAL A 190 3.43 -5.52 17.98
N ASN A 191 4.69 -5.93 17.77
CA ASN A 191 5.04 -7.25 17.25
C ASN A 191 4.54 -8.38 18.15
N LYS A 192 4.71 -8.25 19.48
CA LYS A 192 4.20 -9.22 20.44
C LYS A 192 2.67 -9.35 20.38
N SER A 193 1.96 -8.25 20.17
CA SER A 193 0.50 -8.27 20.06
C SER A 193 0.03 -9.03 18.82
N PHE A 194 0.77 -8.93 17.72
CA PHE A 194 0.48 -9.63 16.47
C PHE A 194 0.82 -11.12 16.54
N ASN A 195 1.91 -11.49 17.22
CA ASN A 195 2.28 -12.89 17.44
C ASN A 195 1.44 -13.62 18.51
N LYS A 196 0.49 -12.94 19.17
CA LYS A 196 -0.23 -13.49 20.35
C LYS A 196 -0.92 -14.85 20.12
N ARG A 197 -1.35 -15.15 18.89
CA ARG A 197 -2.03 -16.42 18.54
C ARG A 197 -1.13 -17.41 17.81
N ILE A 198 0.16 -17.15 17.78
CA ILE A 198 1.13 -18.05 17.15
C ILE A 198 1.80 -18.85 18.26
N ASP A 199 1.68 -20.15 18.19
CA ASP A 199 2.32 -21.03 19.14
C ASP A 199 3.84 -21.04 18.89
N ASN A 200 4.63 -20.75 19.94
CA ASN A 200 6.08 -20.73 19.92
C ASN A 200 6.68 -19.95 18.73
N PRO A 201 6.40 -18.63 18.60
CA PRO A 201 6.94 -17.82 17.51
C PRO A 201 8.48 -17.81 17.61
N LEU A 202 9.16 -18.05 16.50
CA LEU A 202 10.62 -18.07 16.40
C LEU A 202 11.20 -16.67 16.20
N THR A 203 10.43 -15.76 15.61
CA THR A 203 10.82 -14.38 15.35
C THR A 203 9.71 -13.39 15.75
N GLU A 204 10.05 -12.11 15.82
CA GLU A 204 9.07 -11.05 16.02
C GLU A 204 8.13 -10.88 14.81
N SER A 205 8.47 -11.45 13.64
CA SER A 205 7.76 -11.28 12.37
C SER A 205 6.96 -12.53 11.96
N ASP A 206 6.84 -13.57 12.78
CA ASP A 206 6.13 -14.80 12.39
C ASP A 206 4.66 -14.56 12.00
N TRP A 207 4.06 -13.49 12.50
CA TRP A 207 2.69 -13.10 12.18
C TRP A 207 2.46 -12.68 10.71
N ILE A 208 3.54 -12.40 9.95
CA ILE A 208 3.39 -11.93 8.57
C ILE A 208 2.98 -13.03 7.61
N SER A 209 3.52 -14.27 7.78
CA SER A 209 3.22 -15.39 6.89
C SER A 209 3.23 -16.73 7.60
N THR A 210 2.49 -17.70 7.07
CA THR A 210 2.57 -19.11 7.47
C THR A 210 3.79 -19.78 6.84
N ARG A 211 4.31 -19.23 5.74
CA ARG A 211 5.50 -19.70 5.05
C ARG A 211 6.77 -19.29 5.79
N ARG A 212 7.49 -20.28 6.30
CA ARG A 212 8.72 -20.03 7.05
C ARG A 212 9.80 -19.36 6.20
N ASP A 213 9.96 -19.77 4.95
CA ASP A 213 10.91 -19.19 4.01
C ASP A 213 10.64 -17.70 3.72
N GLU A 214 9.37 -17.28 3.64
CA GLU A 214 9.02 -15.86 3.47
C GLU A 214 9.32 -15.05 4.72
N VAL A 215 9.03 -15.57 5.92
CA VAL A 215 9.40 -14.93 7.18
C VAL A 215 10.94 -14.78 7.27
N GLU A 216 11.69 -15.81 6.88
CA GLU A 216 13.16 -15.76 6.88
C GLU A 216 13.72 -14.76 5.86
N LYS A 217 13.15 -14.68 4.66
CA LYS A 217 13.49 -13.64 3.66
C LYS A 217 13.32 -12.25 4.26
N PHE A 218 12.14 -12.00 4.88
CA PHE A 218 11.84 -10.72 5.51
C PHE A 218 12.81 -10.37 6.64
N VAL A 219 13.14 -11.33 7.50
CA VAL A 219 14.04 -11.11 8.65
C VAL A 219 15.51 -10.95 8.23
N LYS A 220 15.92 -11.60 7.14
CA LYS A 220 17.30 -11.51 6.61
C LYS A 220 17.54 -10.26 5.75
N ASP A 221 16.48 -9.64 5.27
CA ASP A 221 16.58 -8.43 4.46
C ASP A 221 16.84 -7.22 5.37
N GLU A 222 18.00 -6.57 5.20
CA GLU A 222 18.41 -5.39 6.00
C GLU A 222 17.49 -4.17 5.83
N TYR A 223 16.71 -4.15 4.74
CA TYR A 223 15.72 -3.10 4.43
C TYR A 223 14.31 -3.48 4.85
N CYS A 224 14.15 -4.57 5.61
CA CYS A 224 12.88 -5.05 6.17
C CYS A 224 12.95 -5.19 7.69
N GLY A 225 11.79 -5.14 8.35
CA GLY A 225 11.68 -5.38 9.79
C GLY A 225 12.42 -4.39 10.69
N PHE A 226 12.94 -3.28 10.16
CA PHE A 226 13.62 -2.26 10.95
C PHE A 226 12.67 -1.54 11.90
N LYS A 227 13.24 -0.98 12.98
CA LYS A 227 12.46 -0.22 13.96
C LYS A 227 11.97 1.09 13.37
N VAL A 228 10.68 1.34 13.52
CA VAL A 228 10.05 2.57 13.04
C VAL A 228 9.87 3.60 14.16
N SER A 229 9.79 4.87 13.78
CA SER A 229 9.65 5.99 14.69
C SER A 229 8.27 6.02 15.37
N ASN A 230 8.19 6.67 16.54
CA ASN A 230 6.92 6.91 17.23
C ASN A 230 5.92 7.62 16.31
N GLN A 231 6.39 8.57 15.50
CA GLN A 231 5.56 9.31 14.55
C GLN A 231 4.96 8.39 13.50
N LEU A 232 5.74 7.48 12.92
CA LEU A 232 5.26 6.56 11.90
C LEU A 232 4.14 5.66 12.47
N ILE A 233 4.35 5.07 13.67
CA ILE A 233 3.33 4.23 14.34
C ILE A 233 2.07 5.06 14.62
N TYR A 234 2.24 6.26 15.19
CA TYR A 234 1.12 7.17 15.47
C TYR A 234 0.34 7.53 14.21
N GLN A 235 1.01 7.92 13.13
CA GLN A 235 0.37 8.27 11.86
C GLN A 235 -0.39 7.08 11.27
N THR A 236 0.19 5.87 11.31
CA THR A 236 -0.47 4.65 10.80
C THR A 236 -1.78 4.38 11.55
N VAL A 237 -1.76 4.39 12.88
CA VAL A 237 -2.98 4.16 13.68
C VAL A 237 -3.96 5.31 13.51
N LYS A 238 -3.50 6.56 13.53
CA LYS A 238 -4.33 7.76 13.31
C LYS A 238 -5.09 7.68 11.99
N PHE A 239 -4.41 7.40 10.88
CA PHE A 239 -5.04 7.38 9.56
C PHE A 239 -5.87 6.12 9.33
N MET A 240 -5.51 4.99 9.94
CA MET A 240 -6.39 3.81 9.96
C MET A 240 -7.74 4.15 10.61
N MET A 241 -7.76 4.96 11.67
CA MET A 241 -9.00 5.43 12.32
C MET A 241 -9.68 6.54 11.52
N LEU A 242 -8.93 7.49 10.97
CA LEU A 242 -9.47 8.62 10.23
C LEU A 242 -10.19 8.18 8.95
N THR A 243 -9.61 7.24 8.19
CA THR A 243 -10.15 6.76 6.92
C THR A 243 -11.44 5.93 7.06
N ILE A 244 -11.91 5.67 8.26
CA ILE A 244 -13.22 5.04 8.54
C ILE A 244 -14.25 6.02 9.10
N GLU A 245 -13.88 7.29 9.30
CA GLU A 245 -14.83 8.31 9.77
C GLU A 245 -15.80 8.71 8.64
N PRO A 246 -17.09 8.99 8.96
CA PRO A 246 -18.08 9.32 7.95
C PRO A 246 -17.64 10.43 6.99
N LYS A 247 -17.09 11.53 7.53
CA LYS A 247 -16.60 12.67 6.71
C LYS A 247 -15.51 12.30 5.71
N CYS A 248 -14.70 11.26 6.01
CA CYS A 248 -13.69 10.77 5.09
C CYS A 248 -14.30 9.80 4.06
N LEU A 249 -15.22 8.93 4.51
CA LEU A 249 -15.93 8.01 3.65
C LEU A 249 -16.81 8.74 2.62
N ASP A 250 -17.36 9.90 2.98
CA ASP A 250 -18.16 10.73 2.07
C ASP A 250 -17.36 11.24 0.87
N LYS A 251 -16.04 11.37 1.01
CA LYS A 251 -15.12 11.79 -0.08
C LYS A 251 -14.88 10.72 -1.13
N LEU A 252 -15.17 9.45 -0.83
CA LEU A 252 -14.96 8.36 -1.79
C LEU A 252 -15.91 8.45 -2.96
N ASN A 253 -15.39 8.22 -4.17
CA ASN A 253 -16.22 7.97 -5.34
C ASN A 253 -17.07 6.72 -5.09
N LYS A 254 -18.39 6.88 -5.10
CA LYS A 254 -19.33 5.80 -4.77
C LYS A 254 -19.38 4.68 -5.82
N GLN A 255 -18.86 4.94 -7.01
CA GLN A 255 -18.75 3.96 -8.09
C GLN A 255 -17.41 3.18 -8.08
N LEU A 256 -16.41 3.64 -7.29
CA LEU A 256 -15.09 3.01 -7.22
C LEU A 256 -15.23 1.54 -6.78
N PRO A 257 -14.81 0.57 -7.61
CA PRO A 257 -14.73 -0.82 -7.19
C PRO A 257 -13.64 -1.00 -6.13
N ILE A 258 -13.97 -1.68 -5.03
CA ILE A 258 -13.05 -1.94 -3.92
C ILE A 258 -12.95 -3.45 -3.68
N LEU A 259 -11.72 -3.98 -3.68
CA LEU A 259 -11.41 -5.34 -3.31
C LEU A 259 -10.63 -5.36 -1.99
N LEU A 260 -11.14 -6.10 -1.01
CA LEU A 260 -10.48 -6.36 0.27
C LEU A 260 -10.01 -7.82 0.29
N ILE A 261 -8.69 -8.04 0.40
CA ILE A 261 -8.08 -9.38 0.46
C ILE A 261 -7.30 -9.52 1.77
N SER A 262 -7.52 -10.61 2.52
CA SER A 262 -6.79 -10.86 3.76
C SER A 262 -6.79 -12.33 4.13
N GLY A 263 -5.77 -12.76 4.88
CA GLY A 263 -5.78 -14.04 5.58
C GLY A 263 -6.74 -14.01 6.77
N LYS A 264 -7.33 -15.17 7.09
CA LYS A 264 -8.18 -15.30 8.29
C LYS A 264 -7.37 -15.38 9.58
N GLU A 265 -6.06 -15.60 9.47
CA GLU A 265 -5.13 -15.62 10.60
C GLU A 265 -4.33 -14.32 10.72
N ASP A 266 -4.66 -13.30 9.91
CA ASP A 266 -4.05 -11.98 9.98
C ASP A 266 -4.51 -11.18 11.21
N PRO A 267 -3.61 -10.93 12.19
CA PRO A 267 -3.94 -10.16 13.40
C PRO A 267 -4.23 -8.68 13.11
N PHE A 268 -3.62 -8.10 12.08
CA PHE A 268 -3.84 -6.71 11.69
C PHE A 268 -5.26 -6.49 11.15
N GLY A 269 -5.82 -7.49 10.46
CA GLY A 269 -7.21 -7.54 10.01
C GLY A 269 -8.20 -8.03 11.07
N ASP A 270 -7.81 -8.12 12.36
CA ASP A 270 -8.58 -8.72 13.45
C ASP A 270 -9.11 -10.11 13.06
N TYR A 271 -8.23 -10.93 12.49
CA TYR A 271 -8.54 -12.32 12.09
C TYR A 271 -9.74 -12.37 11.13
N GLY A 272 -9.77 -11.45 10.16
CA GLY A 272 -10.82 -11.30 9.16
C GLY A 272 -12.10 -10.62 9.63
N LYS A 273 -12.27 -10.38 10.94
CA LYS A 273 -13.45 -9.68 11.48
C LYS A 273 -13.40 -8.20 11.11
N GLY A 274 -12.24 -7.54 11.27
CA GLY A 274 -12.03 -6.15 10.90
C GLY A 274 -12.26 -5.91 9.40
N ILE A 275 -11.81 -6.84 8.54
CA ILE A 275 -12.01 -6.76 7.09
C ILE A 275 -13.50 -6.82 6.71
N LYS A 276 -14.26 -7.74 7.32
CA LYS A 276 -15.71 -7.81 7.12
C LYS A 276 -16.42 -6.55 7.60
N GLN A 277 -15.98 -5.99 8.73
CA GLN A 277 -16.54 -4.73 9.25
C GLN A 277 -16.22 -3.55 8.32
N LEU A 278 -14.99 -3.48 7.79
CA LEU A 278 -14.58 -2.45 6.83
C LEU A 278 -15.42 -2.52 5.56
N GLY A 279 -15.63 -3.72 5.00
CA GLY A 279 -16.50 -3.92 3.84
C GLY A 279 -17.95 -3.50 4.09
N LYS A 280 -18.52 -3.84 5.28
CA LYS A 280 -19.84 -3.38 5.68
C LYS A 280 -19.92 -1.85 5.83
N LEU A 281 -18.85 -1.23 6.36
CA LEU A 281 -18.77 0.22 6.53
C LEU A 281 -18.75 0.92 5.17
N TYR A 282 -17.94 0.47 4.23
CA TYR A 282 -17.94 0.99 2.85
C TYR A 282 -19.31 0.85 2.18
N LYS A 283 -19.95 -0.32 2.32
CA LYS A 283 -21.31 -0.53 1.80
C LYS A 283 -22.31 0.46 2.41
N LYS A 284 -22.25 0.68 3.73
CA LYS A 284 -23.10 1.63 4.45
C LYS A 284 -22.86 3.08 4.02
N SER A 285 -21.62 3.43 3.61
CA SER A 285 -21.28 4.75 3.10
C SER A 285 -21.67 4.97 1.61
N GLY A 286 -22.35 3.99 0.99
CA GLY A 286 -22.87 4.11 -0.37
C GLY A 286 -21.97 3.57 -1.48
N ILE A 287 -20.79 2.98 -1.15
CA ILE A 287 -19.95 2.33 -2.16
C ILE A 287 -20.69 1.14 -2.75
N LYS A 288 -20.81 1.10 -4.09
CA LYS A 288 -21.67 0.11 -4.79
C LYS A 288 -20.97 -1.22 -5.05
N HIS A 289 -19.67 -1.20 -5.30
CA HIS A 289 -18.90 -2.36 -5.76
C HIS A 289 -17.82 -2.75 -4.75
N ILE A 290 -18.20 -3.59 -3.78
CA ILE A 290 -17.29 -4.08 -2.74
C ILE A 290 -17.20 -5.58 -2.82
N THR A 291 -15.99 -6.10 -2.89
CA THR A 291 -15.66 -7.51 -2.78
C THR A 291 -14.78 -7.74 -1.56
N VAL A 292 -15.10 -8.79 -0.79
CA VAL A 292 -14.30 -9.20 0.37
C VAL A 292 -13.90 -10.66 0.18
N GLN A 293 -12.59 -10.90 0.08
CA GLN A 293 -12.01 -12.23 -0.05
C GLN A 293 -11.17 -12.56 1.18
N LEU A 294 -11.50 -13.64 1.88
CA LEU A 294 -10.81 -14.08 3.09
C LEU A 294 -10.34 -15.53 2.93
N TYR A 295 -9.04 -15.72 3.03
CA TYR A 295 -8.38 -17.02 2.87
C TYR A 295 -8.14 -17.70 4.21
N LYS A 296 -8.53 -18.96 4.34
CA LYS A 296 -8.27 -19.76 5.54
C LYS A 296 -6.78 -20.11 5.65
N ASN A 297 -6.30 -20.26 6.88
CA ASN A 297 -4.92 -20.67 7.17
C ASN A 297 -3.85 -19.77 6.50
N LYS A 298 -4.16 -18.50 6.32
CA LYS A 298 -3.26 -17.49 5.75
C LYS A 298 -3.17 -16.31 6.72
N ARG A 299 -1.98 -15.73 6.83
CA ARG A 299 -1.67 -14.59 7.68
C ARG A 299 -1.68 -13.27 6.91
N HIS A 300 -0.81 -12.36 7.27
CA HIS A 300 -0.83 -10.96 6.84
C HIS A 300 -0.39 -10.75 5.39
N GLU A 301 0.73 -11.36 5.00
CA GLU A 301 1.30 -11.21 3.65
C GLU A 301 0.62 -12.13 2.64
N ILE A 302 -0.68 -11.94 2.46
CA ILE A 302 -1.52 -12.78 1.63
C ILE A 302 -1.05 -12.91 0.17
N LEU A 303 -0.26 -11.97 -0.31
CA LEU A 303 0.31 -11.97 -1.66
C LEU A 303 1.53 -12.90 -1.81
N PHE A 304 2.07 -13.41 -0.69
CA PHE A 304 3.28 -14.26 -0.62
C PHE A 304 3.05 -15.56 0.16
N GLU A 305 1.81 -15.83 0.61
CA GLU A 305 1.42 -17.04 1.34
C GLU A 305 1.46 -18.29 0.45
N ASP A 306 1.31 -19.48 1.05
CA ASP A 306 1.12 -20.70 0.26
C ASP A 306 -0.02 -20.52 -0.73
N ASP A 307 0.15 -21.05 -1.94
CA ASP A 307 -0.84 -20.93 -3.02
C ASP A 307 -1.17 -19.46 -3.38
N TYR A 308 -0.18 -18.56 -3.27
CA TYR A 308 -0.33 -17.13 -3.59
C TYR A 308 -0.77 -16.89 -5.03
N GLN A 309 -0.42 -17.80 -5.96
CA GLN A 309 -0.85 -17.75 -7.36
C GLN A 309 -2.39 -17.74 -7.47
N THR A 310 -3.08 -18.54 -6.66
CA THR A 310 -4.56 -18.52 -6.59
C THR A 310 -5.06 -17.16 -6.09
N THR A 311 -4.41 -16.56 -5.12
CA THR A 311 -4.76 -15.21 -4.64
C THR A 311 -4.59 -14.17 -5.76
N TRP A 312 -3.47 -14.24 -6.51
CA TRP A 312 -3.24 -13.36 -7.66
C TRP A 312 -4.25 -13.58 -8.78
N GLN A 313 -4.56 -14.83 -9.10
CA GLN A 313 -5.57 -15.15 -10.11
C GLN A 313 -6.94 -14.55 -9.77
N HIS A 314 -7.41 -14.70 -8.54
CA HIS A 314 -8.66 -14.09 -8.09
C HIS A 314 -8.62 -12.55 -8.18
N MET A 315 -7.46 -11.94 -7.91
CA MET A 315 -7.26 -10.49 -8.05
C MET A 315 -7.34 -10.07 -9.53
N PHE A 316 -6.68 -10.81 -10.43
CA PHE A 316 -6.71 -10.53 -11.88
C PHE A 316 -8.12 -10.67 -12.45
N GLU A 317 -8.85 -11.73 -12.11
CA GLU A 317 -10.25 -11.94 -12.50
C GLU A 317 -11.16 -10.82 -11.99
N TRP A 318 -10.91 -10.34 -10.76
CA TRP A 318 -11.65 -9.22 -10.21
C TRP A 318 -11.39 -7.92 -11.00
N ILE A 319 -10.12 -7.60 -11.33
CA ILE A 319 -9.77 -6.43 -12.14
C ILE A 319 -10.45 -6.53 -13.51
N GLU A 320 -10.33 -7.68 -14.18
CA GLU A 320 -10.96 -7.89 -15.48
C GLU A 320 -12.47 -7.65 -15.42
N LYS A 321 -13.15 -8.25 -14.43
CA LYS A 321 -14.60 -8.19 -14.30
C LYS A 321 -15.11 -6.81 -13.90
N GLN A 322 -14.45 -6.14 -12.93
CA GLN A 322 -14.97 -4.93 -12.32
C GLN A 322 -14.48 -3.63 -13.00
N ILE A 323 -13.38 -3.71 -13.73
CA ILE A 323 -12.70 -2.54 -14.30
C ILE A 323 -12.67 -2.63 -15.82
N LEU A 324 -12.03 -3.65 -16.39
CA LEU A 324 -11.83 -3.71 -17.85
C LEU A 324 -13.12 -3.99 -18.64
N LYS A 325 -13.98 -4.91 -18.17
CA LYS A 325 -15.24 -5.24 -18.88
C LYS A 325 -16.29 -4.15 -18.74
N LYS A 326 -16.29 -3.35 -17.67
CA LYS A 326 -17.22 -2.23 -17.53
C LYS A 326 -16.91 -1.09 -18.50
N ASN A 327 -15.64 -0.81 -18.75
CA ASN A 327 -15.24 0.24 -19.68
C ASN A 327 -15.61 -0.10 -21.15
N LYS A 328 -15.74 -1.39 -21.50
CA LYS A 328 -16.16 -1.82 -22.84
C LYS A 328 -17.69 -1.72 -23.10
N VAL A 329 -18.50 -1.54 -22.07
CA VAL A 329 -19.97 -1.42 -22.19
C VAL A 329 -20.41 0.04 -22.19
N SER A 330 -19.51 0.99 -21.89
CA SER A 330 -19.77 2.43 -21.88
C SER A 330 -19.24 3.16 -23.12
N GLU A 331 -18.64 2.45 -24.07
CA GLU A 331 -18.36 2.89 -25.45
C GLU A 331 -19.48 2.39 -26.39
#